data_4d94414e09dcc126086e8fc5761f9fa9
#
_entry.id   4d94414e09dcc126086e8fc5761f9fa9
#
_cell.length_a   1.000
_cell.length_b   1.000
_cell.length_c   1.000
_cell.angle_alpha   90.00
_cell.angle_beta   90.00
_cell.angle_gamma   90.00
#
_symmetry.space_group_name_H-M   'P 1'
#
loop_
_entity.id
_entity.type
_entity.pdbx_description
1 polymer ?
#
loop_
_entity_poly.entity_id
_entity_poly.type
_entity_poly.pdbx_seq_one_letter_code
_entity_poly.pdbx_strand_id
1 'polypeptide(L)'
;MSAVAISRDTGGSASSVVRAGAAGLIAGLVFAMWAMIVGIFTTNLWTAPQGIGQALGIGHQGHDFQIVPFIVGLAGHMMNSIIFGLIFLAIAVALQLRGLAAVVVGMIYGIVIYAVMYWVVLRELLSGTSGSFLSANPEWSWVLGHLMFGAVLGLLFAYSPLRRQESR
;
A
#
# COMPACT_ATOMS: atom_id res chain seq x y z
N MET A 1 23.49 30.27 -35.52
CA MET A 1 23.42 29.59 -34.20
C MET A 1 21.96 29.19 -33.95
N SER A 2 21.59 27.92 -34.21
CA SER A 2 20.23 27.43 -34.01
C SER A 2 20.08 26.93 -32.57
N ALA A 3 19.20 27.57 -31.82
CA ALA A 3 18.83 27.09 -30.49
C ALA A 3 17.99 25.82 -30.64
N VAL A 4 18.55 24.68 -30.24
CA VAL A 4 17.80 23.43 -30.11
C VAL A 4 16.88 23.57 -28.90
N ALA A 5 15.58 23.75 -29.17
CA ALA A 5 14.57 23.72 -28.13
C ALA A 5 14.44 22.29 -27.58
N ILE A 6 14.94 22.04 -26.38
CA ILE A 6 14.72 20.81 -25.64
C ILE A 6 13.26 20.82 -25.16
N SER A 7 12.35 20.27 -25.96
CA SER A 7 11.01 19.97 -25.45
C SER A 7 11.11 18.83 -24.45
N ARG A 8 11.07 19.16 -23.16
CA ARG A 8 10.93 18.16 -22.11
C ARG A 8 9.56 17.51 -22.26
N ASP A 9 9.56 16.23 -22.59
CA ASP A 9 8.35 15.41 -22.69
C ASP A 9 7.76 15.18 -21.29
N THR A 10 7.06 16.20 -20.77
CA THR A 10 6.44 16.19 -19.44
C THR A 10 5.19 15.29 -19.37
N GLY A 11 4.62 14.93 -20.52
CA GLY A 11 3.40 14.10 -20.60
C GLY A 11 3.62 12.64 -20.17
N GLY A 12 4.76 12.05 -20.51
CA GLY A 12 5.08 10.66 -20.15
C GLY A 12 5.30 10.45 -18.65
N SER A 13 5.93 11.40 -17.98
CA SER A 13 6.20 11.35 -16.54
C SER A 13 4.93 11.45 -15.70
N ALA A 14 4.04 12.41 -16.00
CA ALA A 14 2.78 12.60 -15.28
C ALA A 14 1.87 11.36 -15.37
N SER A 15 1.78 10.74 -16.56
CA SER A 15 0.98 9.53 -16.75
C SER A 15 1.51 8.33 -15.93
N SER A 16 2.83 8.21 -15.77
CA SER A 16 3.47 7.15 -14.99
C SER A 16 3.17 7.29 -13.50
N VAL A 17 3.23 8.51 -12.97
CA VAL A 17 2.91 8.83 -11.57
C VAL A 17 1.45 8.51 -11.25
N VAL A 18 0.51 8.95 -12.09
CA VAL A 18 -0.93 8.66 -11.90
C VAL A 18 -1.19 7.15 -11.90
N ARG A 19 -0.59 6.41 -12.85
CA ARG A 19 -0.75 4.95 -12.93
C ARG A 19 -0.15 4.24 -11.71
N ALA A 20 0.99 4.69 -11.22
CA ALA A 20 1.62 4.14 -10.02
C ALA A 20 0.77 4.37 -8.77
N GLY A 21 0.21 5.57 -8.61
CA GLY A 21 -0.75 5.86 -7.56
C GLY A 21 -2.00 4.99 -7.64
N ALA A 22 -2.56 4.83 -8.85
CA ALA A 22 -3.71 3.95 -9.08
C ALA A 22 -3.38 2.47 -8.79
N ALA A 23 -2.20 1.99 -9.17
CA ALA A 23 -1.74 0.64 -8.86
C ALA A 23 -1.61 0.42 -7.35
N GLY A 24 -1.04 1.39 -6.62
CA GLY A 24 -0.99 1.37 -5.15
C GLY A 24 -2.38 1.34 -4.53
N LEU A 25 -3.31 2.14 -5.04
CA LEU A 25 -4.70 2.17 -4.57
C LEU A 25 -5.40 0.82 -4.77
N ILE A 26 -5.25 0.19 -5.95
CA ILE A 26 -5.82 -1.13 -6.24
C ILE A 26 -5.22 -2.19 -5.32
N ALA A 27 -3.90 -2.22 -5.17
CA ALA A 27 -3.23 -3.15 -4.27
C ALA A 27 -3.67 -2.94 -2.81
N GLY A 28 -3.82 -1.69 -2.37
CA GLY A 28 -4.33 -1.32 -1.05
C GLY A 28 -5.79 -1.76 -0.84
N LEU A 29 -6.64 -1.64 -1.86
CA LEU A 29 -8.02 -2.12 -1.79
C LEU A 29 -8.07 -3.64 -1.61
N VAL A 30 -7.26 -4.40 -2.36
CA VAL A 30 -7.15 -5.86 -2.19
C VAL A 30 -6.71 -6.21 -0.78
N PHE A 31 -5.72 -5.51 -0.23
CA PHE A 31 -5.28 -5.72 1.15
C PHE A 31 -6.38 -5.36 2.17
N ALA A 32 -7.06 -4.23 2.00
CA ALA A 32 -8.16 -3.84 2.90
C ALA A 32 -9.28 -4.87 2.91
N MET A 33 -9.68 -5.37 1.73
CA MET A 33 -10.67 -6.44 1.61
C MET A 33 -10.21 -7.72 2.32
N TRP A 34 -8.96 -8.13 2.14
CA TRP A 34 -8.38 -9.25 2.86
C TRP A 34 -8.46 -9.06 4.38
N ALA A 35 -8.02 -7.93 4.90
CA ALA A 35 -8.05 -7.62 6.33
C ALA A 35 -9.48 -7.60 6.89
N MET A 36 -10.43 -7.07 6.14
CA MET A 36 -11.85 -7.09 6.51
C MET A 36 -12.43 -8.51 6.51
N ILE A 37 -12.07 -9.35 5.53
CA ILE A 37 -12.48 -10.76 5.50
C ILE A 37 -11.92 -11.50 6.72
N VAL A 38 -10.64 -11.36 7.03
CA VAL A 38 -10.05 -11.95 8.24
C VAL A 38 -10.78 -11.45 9.49
N GLY A 39 -11.09 -10.16 9.55
CA GLY A 39 -11.85 -9.56 10.64
C GLY A 39 -13.20 -10.23 10.91
N ILE A 40 -13.92 -10.67 9.87
CA ILE A 40 -15.20 -11.41 10.04
C ILE A 40 -15.01 -12.67 10.88
N PHE A 41 -13.87 -13.33 10.76
CA PHE A 41 -13.59 -14.59 11.45
C PHE A 41 -12.86 -14.42 12.79
N THR A 42 -12.27 -13.26 13.06
CA THR A 42 -11.49 -13.03 14.28
C THR A 42 -12.18 -12.09 15.26
N THR A 43 -12.84 -11.05 14.76
CA THR A 43 -13.50 -10.02 15.56
C THR A 43 -14.76 -9.50 14.85
N ASN A 44 -14.59 -8.60 13.86
CA ASN A 44 -15.68 -8.10 13.02
C ASN A 44 -15.11 -7.40 11.75
N LEU A 45 -16.00 -7.15 10.78
CA LEU A 45 -15.68 -6.59 9.46
C LEU A 45 -14.93 -5.24 9.52
N TRP A 46 -15.24 -4.39 10.51
CA TRP A 46 -14.72 -3.02 10.57
C TRP A 46 -13.44 -2.88 11.39
N THR A 47 -13.02 -3.93 12.11
CA THR A 47 -11.88 -3.86 13.04
C THR A 47 -10.58 -3.40 12.37
N ALA A 48 -10.28 -3.92 11.17
CA ALA A 48 -9.03 -3.58 10.50
C ALA A 48 -8.95 -2.09 10.11
N PRO A 49 -9.90 -1.50 9.33
CA PRO A 49 -9.84 -0.09 9.01
C PRO A 49 -10.02 0.81 10.23
N GLN A 50 -10.96 0.47 11.15
CA GLN A 50 -11.16 1.24 12.37
C GLN A 50 -9.92 1.25 13.27
N GLY A 51 -9.25 0.10 13.40
CA GLY A 51 -8.04 -0.04 14.21
C GLY A 51 -6.90 0.86 13.77
N ILE A 52 -6.78 1.15 12.46
CA ILE A 52 -5.82 2.13 11.96
C ILE A 52 -6.15 3.53 12.50
N GLY A 53 -7.42 3.95 12.46
CA GLY A 53 -7.85 5.22 13.03
C GLY A 53 -7.61 5.32 14.53
N GLN A 54 -7.90 4.23 15.26
CA GLN A 54 -7.64 4.14 16.71
C GLN A 54 -6.14 4.18 17.03
N ALA A 55 -5.30 3.54 16.22
CA ALA A 55 -3.85 3.62 16.37
C ALA A 55 -3.32 5.04 16.17
N LEU A 56 -4.00 5.86 15.37
CA LEU A 56 -3.72 7.30 15.22
C LEU A 56 -4.30 8.14 16.37
N GLY A 57 -4.85 7.53 17.41
CA GLY A 57 -5.44 8.23 18.57
C GLY A 57 -6.85 8.78 18.33
N ILE A 58 -7.55 8.31 17.30
CA ILE A 58 -8.90 8.78 16.96
C ILE A 58 -9.94 7.81 17.53
N GLY A 59 -10.90 8.34 18.30
CA GLY A 59 -11.89 7.54 19.01
C GLY A 59 -11.33 6.86 20.27
N HIS A 60 -11.98 5.80 20.73
CA HIS A 60 -11.55 5.00 21.88
C HIS A 60 -11.13 3.60 21.44
N GLN A 61 -10.26 2.97 22.21
CA GLN A 61 -9.83 1.60 21.99
C GLN A 61 -11.01 0.63 22.21
N GLY A 62 -11.20 -0.32 21.29
CA GLY A 62 -12.28 -1.30 21.38
C GLY A 62 -12.72 -1.83 20.04
N HIS A 63 -13.68 -2.78 20.06
CA HIS A 63 -14.17 -3.48 18.86
C HIS A 63 -15.59 -3.08 18.44
N ASP A 64 -16.27 -2.22 19.21
CA ASP A 64 -17.53 -1.62 18.80
C ASP A 64 -17.35 -0.69 17.60
N PHE A 65 -18.38 -0.56 16.75
CA PHE A 65 -18.27 0.23 15.53
C PHE A 65 -18.21 1.74 15.83
N GLN A 66 -17.16 2.37 15.34
CA GLN A 66 -16.92 3.81 15.44
C GLN A 66 -16.68 4.39 14.05
N ILE A 67 -17.64 5.16 13.56
CA ILE A 67 -17.63 5.66 12.17
C ILE A 67 -16.41 6.56 11.85
N VAL A 68 -15.99 7.42 12.80
CA VAL A 68 -14.89 8.36 12.57
C VAL A 68 -13.55 7.64 12.45
N PRO A 69 -13.13 6.77 13.40
CA PRO A 69 -11.92 5.96 13.24
C PRO A 69 -11.95 5.07 12.00
N PHE A 70 -13.12 4.52 11.64
CA PHE A 70 -13.27 3.70 10.43
C PHE A 70 -12.97 4.49 9.16
N ILE A 71 -13.58 5.67 8.99
CA ILE A 71 -13.36 6.50 7.80
C ILE A 71 -11.92 7.00 7.74
N VAL A 72 -11.38 7.51 8.85
CA VAL A 72 -10.01 8.02 8.89
C VAL A 72 -9.00 6.91 8.66
N GLY A 73 -9.22 5.74 9.27
CA GLY A 73 -8.32 4.61 9.08
C GLY A 73 -8.34 4.07 7.66
N LEU A 74 -9.52 3.95 7.03
CA LEU A 74 -9.63 3.54 5.63
C LEU A 74 -8.98 4.56 4.69
N ALA A 75 -9.23 5.86 4.89
CA ALA A 75 -8.62 6.92 4.10
C ALA A 75 -7.09 6.93 4.26
N GLY A 76 -6.59 6.80 5.49
CA GLY A 76 -5.16 6.70 5.78
C GLY A 76 -4.52 5.48 5.13
N HIS A 77 -5.18 4.32 5.17
CA HIS A 77 -4.71 3.11 4.48
C HIS A 77 -4.62 3.33 2.96
N MET A 78 -5.63 3.92 2.35
CA MET A 78 -5.63 4.21 0.91
C MET A 78 -4.53 5.22 0.53
N MET A 79 -4.35 6.26 1.33
CA MET A 79 -3.29 7.25 1.13
C MET A 79 -1.89 6.62 1.21
N ASN A 80 -1.63 5.81 2.24
CA ASN A 80 -0.37 5.09 2.37
C ASN A 80 -0.15 4.14 1.18
N SER A 81 -1.19 3.49 0.71
CA SER A 81 -1.12 2.58 -0.44
C SER A 81 -0.72 3.31 -1.72
N ILE A 82 -1.21 4.54 -1.94
CA ILE A 82 -0.78 5.41 -3.05
C ILE A 82 0.70 5.74 -2.90
N ILE A 83 1.14 6.17 -1.72
CA ILE A 83 2.54 6.51 -1.43
C ILE A 83 3.45 5.31 -1.71
N PHE A 84 3.08 4.12 -1.21
CA PHE A 84 3.84 2.91 -1.46
C PHE A 84 3.87 2.50 -2.94
N GLY A 85 2.78 2.75 -3.69
CA GLY A 85 2.76 2.57 -5.14
C GLY A 85 3.74 3.49 -5.87
N LEU A 86 3.85 4.74 -5.44
CA LEU A 86 4.80 5.72 -5.98
C LEU A 86 6.25 5.36 -5.64
N ILE A 87 6.52 4.89 -4.41
CA ILE A 87 7.85 4.40 -4.03
C ILE A 87 8.23 3.18 -4.86
N PHE A 88 7.29 2.24 -5.09
CA PHE A 88 7.53 1.08 -5.93
C PHE A 88 7.81 1.46 -7.39
N LEU A 89 7.20 2.53 -7.92
CA LEU A 89 7.55 3.07 -9.24
C LEU A 89 9.04 3.43 -9.31
N ALA A 90 9.56 4.14 -8.31
CA ALA A 90 10.97 4.49 -8.27
C ALA A 90 11.87 3.25 -8.25
N ILE A 91 11.53 2.23 -7.46
CA ILE A 91 12.23 0.94 -7.40
C ILE A 91 12.16 0.23 -8.76
N ALA A 92 10.96 0.15 -9.36
CA ALA A 92 10.74 -0.53 -10.63
C ALA A 92 11.51 0.12 -11.78
N VAL A 93 11.62 1.44 -11.78
CA VAL A 93 12.42 2.20 -12.75
C VAL A 93 13.91 1.99 -12.51
N ALA A 94 14.39 2.13 -11.28
CA ALA A 94 15.81 1.99 -10.93
C ALA A 94 16.34 0.59 -11.23
N LEU A 95 15.57 -0.46 -10.93
CA LEU A 95 15.93 -1.86 -11.16
C LEU A 95 15.49 -2.39 -12.52
N GLN A 96 14.84 -1.57 -13.34
CA GLN A 96 14.33 -1.95 -14.67
C GLN A 96 13.43 -3.21 -14.63
N LEU A 97 12.57 -3.33 -13.61
CA LEU A 97 11.76 -4.52 -13.35
C LEU A 97 10.78 -4.80 -14.50
N ARG A 98 10.66 -6.09 -14.88
CA ARG A 98 9.73 -6.57 -15.92
C ARG A 98 9.22 -7.97 -15.59
N GLY A 99 8.02 -8.28 -16.07
CA GLY A 99 7.44 -9.62 -15.96
C GLY A 99 7.50 -10.17 -14.54
N LEU A 100 7.92 -11.43 -14.39
CA LEU A 100 7.95 -12.11 -13.09
C LEU A 100 8.88 -11.42 -12.07
N ALA A 101 9.97 -10.78 -12.50
CA ALA A 101 10.87 -10.06 -11.60
C ALA A 101 10.14 -8.91 -10.88
N ALA A 102 9.22 -8.21 -11.54
CA ALA A 102 8.42 -7.16 -10.90
C ALA A 102 7.50 -7.75 -9.82
N VAL A 103 6.93 -8.93 -10.03
CA VAL A 103 6.07 -9.61 -9.05
C VAL A 103 6.89 -10.05 -7.84
N VAL A 104 8.03 -10.71 -8.04
CA VAL A 104 8.89 -11.18 -6.95
C VAL A 104 9.40 -10.01 -6.11
N VAL A 105 9.92 -8.96 -6.77
CA VAL A 105 10.39 -7.76 -6.05
C VAL A 105 9.21 -7.06 -5.36
N GLY A 106 8.03 -7.04 -5.98
CA GLY A 106 6.81 -6.54 -5.34
C GLY A 106 6.47 -7.29 -4.06
N MET A 107 6.52 -8.62 -4.05
CA MET A 107 6.29 -9.44 -2.86
C MET A 107 7.33 -9.15 -1.76
N ILE A 108 8.62 -9.08 -2.11
CA ILE A 108 9.70 -8.71 -1.18
C ILE A 108 9.44 -7.31 -0.60
N TYR A 109 9.06 -6.35 -1.45
CA TYR A 109 8.70 -5.00 -1.03
C TYR A 109 7.52 -5.01 -0.06
N GLY A 110 6.48 -5.82 -0.31
CA GLY A 110 5.36 -6.02 0.60
C GLY A 110 5.81 -6.50 1.99
N ILE A 111 6.75 -7.46 2.06
CA ILE A 111 7.32 -7.92 3.34
C ILE A 111 8.12 -6.82 4.04
N VAL A 112 8.86 -6.00 3.29
CA VAL A 112 9.56 -4.85 3.89
C VAL A 112 8.56 -3.85 4.47
N ILE A 113 7.47 -3.54 3.74
CA ILE A 113 6.40 -2.68 4.27
C ILE A 113 5.79 -3.30 5.55
N TYR A 114 5.48 -4.61 5.54
CA TYR A 114 5.01 -5.30 6.74
C TYR A 114 5.97 -5.09 7.92
N ALA A 115 7.24 -5.35 7.74
CA ALA A 115 8.22 -5.22 8.81
C ALA A 115 8.26 -3.78 9.37
N VAL A 116 8.27 -2.77 8.49
CA VAL A 116 8.26 -1.36 8.92
C VAL A 116 6.95 -1.00 9.61
N MET A 117 5.80 -1.32 9.01
CA MET A 117 4.50 -0.91 9.56
C MET A 117 4.16 -1.66 10.85
N TYR A 118 4.43 -2.96 10.92
CA TYR A 118 4.07 -3.78 12.07
C TYR A 118 5.05 -3.57 13.23
N TRP A 119 6.35 -3.71 12.99
CA TRP A 119 7.37 -3.68 14.05
C TRP A 119 7.78 -2.26 14.44
N VAL A 120 7.95 -1.36 13.47
CA VAL A 120 8.43 0.00 13.77
C VAL A 120 7.26 0.94 14.05
N VAL A 121 6.28 1.03 13.13
CA VAL A 121 5.21 2.02 13.29
C VAL A 121 4.24 1.62 14.40
N LEU A 122 3.67 0.41 14.35
CA LEU A 122 2.61 0.02 15.31
C LEU A 122 3.17 -0.37 16.66
N ARG A 123 4.26 -1.16 16.73
CA ARG A 123 4.79 -1.65 18.00
C ARG A 123 5.66 -0.65 18.75
N GLU A 124 6.39 0.22 18.03
CA GLU A 124 7.27 1.19 18.66
C GLU A 124 6.66 2.60 18.69
N LEU A 125 6.34 3.17 17.50
CA LEU A 125 5.91 4.57 17.42
C LEU A 125 4.49 4.79 17.95
N LEU A 126 3.58 3.82 17.74
CA LEU A 126 2.17 3.90 18.14
C LEU A 126 1.82 2.91 19.26
N SER A 127 2.79 2.44 20.03
CA SER A 127 2.60 1.42 21.08
C SER A 127 1.53 1.77 22.12
N GLY A 128 1.34 3.06 22.41
CA GLY A 128 0.32 3.54 23.35
C GLY A 128 -1.13 3.44 22.84
N THR A 129 -1.34 3.31 21.53
CA THR A 129 -2.67 3.38 20.91
C THR A 129 -2.99 2.23 19.95
N SER A 130 -2.02 1.37 19.63
CA SER A 130 -2.20 0.26 18.67
C SER A 130 -2.59 -1.08 19.30
N GLY A 131 -2.68 -1.18 20.62
CA GLY A 131 -2.84 -2.45 21.32
C GLY A 131 -4.06 -3.26 20.91
N SER A 132 -5.25 -2.65 20.84
CA SER A 132 -6.47 -3.33 20.42
C SER A 132 -6.43 -3.75 18.96
N PHE A 133 -5.81 -2.94 18.10
CA PHE A 133 -5.65 -3.25 16.69
C PHE A 133 -4.70 -4.44 16.47
N LEU A 134 -3.56 -4.48 17.17
CA LEU A 134 -2.60 -5.57 17.08
C LEU A 134 -3.16 -6.89 17.64
N SER A 135 -3.91 -6.83 18.75
CA SER A 135 -4.50 -8.03 19.37
C SER A 135 -5.65 -8.64 18.58
N ALA A 136 -6.37 -7.82 17.81
CA ALA A 136 -7.52 -8.26 17.02
C ALA A 136 -7.14 -8.94 15.71
N ASN A 137 -5.92 -8.75 15.22
CA ASN A 137 -5.49 -9.23 13.92
C ASN A 137 -4.29 -10.19 14.08
N PRO A 138 -4.44 -11.48 13.76
CA PRO A 138 -3.34 -12.43 13.88
C PRO A 138 -2.18 -12.06 12.95
N GLU A 139 -0.93 -12.25 13.40
CA GLU A 139 0.26 -11.81 12.69
C GLU A 139 0.40 -12.40 11.28
N TRP A 140 0.01 -13.67 11.10
CA TRP A 140 0.01 -14.29 9.78
C TRP A 140 -0.85 -13.55 8.75
N SER A 141 -1.95 -12.92 9.19
CA SER A 141 -2.84 -12.16 8.30
C SER A 141 -2.18 -10.88 7.80
N TRP A 142 -1.33 -10.27 8.62
CA TRP A 142 -0.52 -9.11 8.23
C TRP A 142 0.52 -9.48 7.18
N VAL A 143 1.25 -10.57 7.41
CA VAL A 143 2.25 -11.07 6.47
C VAL A 143 1.61 -11.36 5.11
N LEU A 144 0.50 -12.13 5.12
CA LEU A 144 -0.18 -12.52 3.88
C LEU A 144 -0.80 -11.32 3.17
N GLY A 145 -1.42 -10.39 3.90
CA GLY A 145 -1.98 -9.16 3.33
C GLY A 145 -0.93 -8.30 2.64
N HIS A 146 0.24 -8.14 3.23
CA HIS A 146 1.33 -7.39 2.63
C HIS A 146 2.00 -8.12 1.45
N LEU A 147 2.09 -9.46 1.50
CA LEU A 147 2.48 -10.26 0.34
C LEU A 147 1.52 -10.08 -0.83
N MET A 148 0.21 -10.12 -0.56
CA MET A 148 -0.83 -9.88 -1.58
C MET A 148 -0.73 -8.46 -2.15
N PHE A 149 -0.57 -7.45 -1.28
CA PHE A 149 -0.34 -6.07 -1.70
C PHE A 149 0.84 -5.98 -2.67
N GLY A 150 1.98 -6.52 -2.29
CA GLY A 150 3.20 -6.50 -3.11
C GLY A 150 3.06 -7.29 -4.41
N ALA A 151 2.40 -8.46 -4.38
CA ALA A 151 2.14 -9.28 -5.56
C ALA A 151 1.24 -8.54 -6.58
N VAL A 152 0.13 -7.96 -6.11
CA VAL A 152 -0.79 -7.18 -6.97
C VAL A 152 -0.08 -5.98 -7.55
N LEU A 153 0.66 -5.24 -6.73
CA LEU A 153 1.44 -4.09 -7.19
C LEU A 153 2.45 -4.51 -8.27
N GLY A 154 3.22 -5.56 -8.02
CA GLY A 154 4.18 -6.11 -8.98
C GLY A 154 3.53 -6.59 -10.28
N LEU A 155 2.36 -7.23 -10.22
CA LEU A 155 1.59 -7.65 -11.39
C LEU A 155 1.15 -6.46 -12.24
N LEU A 156 0.61 -5.41 -11.61
CA LEU A 156 0.17 -4.20 -12.32
C LEU A 156 1.35 -3.50 -13.03
N PHE A 157 2.55 -3.55 -12.43
CA PHE A 157 3.77 -3.03 -13.07
C PHE A 157 4.34 -3.95 -14.15
N ALA A 158 4.26 -5.28 -13.96
CA ALA A 158 4.75 -6.27 -14.92
C ALA A 158 4.05 -6.17 -16.28
N TYR A 159 2.75 -5.92 -16.28
CA TYR A 159 1.90 -5.89 -17.48
C TYR A 159 1.50 -4.48 -17.90
N SER A 160 1.96 -3.44 -17.20
CA SER A 160 1.64 -2.06 -17.56
C SER A 160 2.40 -1.60 -18.82
N PRO A 161 1.74 -0.93 -19.76
CA PRO A 161 2.39 -0.36 -20.95
C PRO A 161 3.28 0.86 -20.66
N LEU A 162 3.63 1.12 -19.39
CA LEU A 162 4.44 2.26 -18.95
C LEU A 162 5.80 2.41 -19.67
N ARG A 163 6.23 1.42 -20.45
CA ARG A 163 7.54 1.37 -21.10
C ARG A 163 7.56 1.23 -22.61
N ARG A 164 6.42 1.23 -23.31
CA ARG A 164 6.44 1.11 -24.78
C ARG A 164 6.88 2.38 -25.51
N GLN A 165 6.97 3.52 -24.82
CA GLN A 165 7.29 4.80 -25.46
C GLN A 165 8.79 5.15 -25.51
N GLU A 166 9.66 4.44 -24.77
CA GLU A 166 11.09 4.74 -24.75
C GLU A 166 11.92 3.96 -25.80
N SER A 167 11.29 3.13 -26.63
CA SER A 167 11.98 2.30 -27.64
C SER A 167 11.67 2.69 -29.10
N ARG A 168 11.23 3.94 -29.35
CA ARG A 168 11.07 4.45 -30.72
C ARG A 168 11.89 5.70 -30.95
#